data_581f5f83fdc3f9a18006a4e8f7331fd6
#
_entry.id   581f5f83fdc3f9a18006a4e8f7331fd6
#
_cell.length_a   1.000
_cell.length_b   1.000
_cell.length_c   1.000
_cell.angle_alpha   90.00
_cell.angle_beta   90.00
_cell.angle_gamma   90.00
#
_symmetry.space_group_name_H-M   'P 1'
#
loop_
_entity.id
_entity.type
_entity.pdbx_description
1 polymer ?
#
loop_
_entity_poly.entity_id
_entity_poly.type
_entity_poly.pdbx_seq_one_letter_code
_entity_poly.pdbx_strand_id
1 'polypeptide(L)'
;MNQSKRQLSRRSFLALTAGASLAGCAQPNSKTNSSSLASHQSDLAWAHARKIVRDTKAPRFPNRDFWVTDFGATPNGSDATQAIAAAIAKCHRSGGGRVRVPKGDFLTGPIHLLSNVNLHLDEGCTLRFSTNPKDYLPVVFTRWEGMELMGYSPLIYAYQQKNIALTGKGILDGQADEFTWWPWKGGKWKGAKNWSKEGIPTQDAARKSLERDAETNRPVSERIYGEGAQLRPPFVQFYQCTSCLIEDITINRAPFWLINPVLCENVIIRGVTCASLGPNSDGCDPESCKNVVIENCFFDTGDDCIAIKSGRNADGRCLNIPSENIVIRNCKMRNGHGGVVIGSEISGGARNIFAENCEMSSHDLERGLRFKTNSVRGGTIENIYFRNINIGDVQTAIVIDFDYEEGDAGQFTPVVKNIDIRNLHCKNATQIFNVKGYARSPIRNLHLVGATFDKATNIGRLENMDGFIAEKVLIDNKPFSI
;
A
#
# COMPACT_ATOMS: atom_id res chain seq x y z
N MET A 1 23.62 2.46 -55.85
CA MET A 1 24.55 3.64 -55.84
C MET A 1 24.96 3.88 -54.40
N ASN A 2 26.22 3.55 -54.15
CA ASN A 2 27.25 4.08 -53.26
C ASN A 2 26.89 4.37 -51.80
N GLN A 3 27.33 3.53 -50.89
CA GLN A 3 28.63 3.36 -50.19
C GLN A 3 29.18 4.64 -49.55
N SER A 4 29.33 4.66 -48.23
CA SER A 4 30.68 4.79 -47.68
C SER A 4 30.73 4.38 -46.20
N LYS A 5 31.59 3.37 -45.96
CA LYS A 5 32.14 2.96 -44.68
C LYS A 5 33.20 4.00 -44.22
N ARG A 6 33.31 4.26 -42.92
CA ARG A 6 34.55 4.73 -42.32
C ARG A 6 34.87 3.92 -41.06
N GLN A 7 35.93 3.09 -41.18
CA GLN A 7 36.75 2.56 -40.12
C GLN A 7 37.75 3.62 -39.64
N LEU A 8 38.07 3.64 -38.36
CA LEU A 8 39.28 4.18 -37.77
C LEU A 8 39.58 3.34 -36.52
N SER A 9 40.50 2.57 -36.54
CA SER A 9 41.93 2.30 -36.37
C SER A 9 42.40 2.41 -34.91
N ARG A 10 42.91 1.25 -34.42
CA ARG A 10 43.65 1.04 -33.18
C ARG A 10 44.95 1.87 -33.16
N ARG A 11 45.32 2.43 -32.00
CA ARG A 11 46.73 2.70 -31.66
C ARG A 11 47.00 2.38 -30.19
N SER A 12 48.01 1.54 -30.03
CA SER A 12 48.67 1.10 -28.82
C SER A 12 49.40 2.24 -28.12
N PHE A 13 49.51 2.17 -26.77
CA PHE A 13 50.56 2.88 -26.06
C PHE A 13 51.25 1.98 -25.03
N LEU A 14 52.54 2.09 -25.00
CA LEU A 14 53.56 1.28 -24.37
C LEU A 14 53.53 1.34 -22.83
N ALA A 15 54.03 0.27 -22.26
CA ALA A 15 54.45 0.09 -20.88
C ALA A 15 55.63 0.97 -20.48
N LEU A 16 55.64 1.47 -19.27
CA LEU A 16 56.83 1.88 -18.53
C LEU A 16 56.87 1.18 -17.18
N THR A 17 57.83 0.31 -17.01
CA THR A 17 58.24 -0.31 -15.76
C THR A 17 59.18 0.60 -14.98
N ALA A 18 58.97 0.82 -13.71
CA ALA A 18 59.98 1.22 -12.74
C ALA A 18 59.60 0.79 -11.32
N GLY A 19 60.32 -0.04 -10.78
CA GLY A 19 61.08 -0.24 -9.58
C GLY A 19 60.44 -0.12 -8.20
N ALA A 20 60.47 -1.23 -7.53
CA ALA A 20 60.32 -1.62 -6.15
C ALA A 20 60.56 -0.57 -5.04
N SER A 21 59.64 -0.61 -4.04
CA SER A 21 59.98 -0.47 -2.63
C SER A 21 58.97 -1.24 -1.78
N LEU A 22 59.41 -2.25 -1.06
CA LEU A 22 58.68 -2.97 -0.03
C LEU A 22 58.46 -2.06 1.17
N ALA A 23 57.24 -1.58 1.35
CA ALA A 23 56.76 -1.06 2.62
C ALA A 23 55.58 -1.93 3.06
N GLY A 24 55.68 -2.55 4.22
CA GLY A 24 54.63 -3.42 4.78
C GLY A 24 53.34 -2.65 4.95
N CYS A 25 52.33 -3.00 4.15
CA CYS A 25 50.98 -2.52 4.34
C CYS A 25 50.29 -3.41 5.37
N ALA A 26 50.02 -2.84 6.56
CA ALA A 26 48.99 -3.35 7.45
C ALA A 26 47.70 -3.39 6.67
N GLN A 27 47.05 -4.56 6.58
CA GLN A 27 45.72 -4.68 5.99
C GLN A 27 44.74 -3.83 6.78
N PRO A 28 44.04 -2.86 6.18
CA PRO A 28 42.96 -2.17 6.88
C PRO A 28 41.83 -3.14 7.13
N ASN A 29 41.32 -3.18 8.36
CA ASN A 29 40.19 -3.97 8.78
C ASN A 29 38.99 -3.74 7.84
N SER A 30 38.69 -4.71 6.96
CA SER A 30 37.63 -4.64 5.96
C SER A 30 36.23 -4.49 6.55
N LYS A 31 36.04 -4.80 7.84
CA LYS A 31 34.76 -4.66 8.56
C LYS A 31 34.41 -3.20 8.92
N THR A 32 35.37 -2.34 9.14
CA THR A 32 35.12 -0.92 9.48
C THR A 32 34.74 -0.06 8.28
N ASN A 33 35.12 -0.44 7.06
CA ASN A 33 34.76 0.28 5.85
C ASN A 33 33.33 -0.03 5.37
N SER A 34 32.82 -1.25 5.59
CA SER A 34 31.48 -1.65 5.15
C SER A 34 30.37 -0.99 5.97
N SER A 35 30.53 -0.87 7.30
CA SER A 35 29.52 -0.25 8.15
C SER A 35 29.43 1.27 7.94
N SER A 36 30.54 1.95 7.67
CA SER A 36 30.54 3.38 7.37
C SER A 36 29.88 3.68 6.01
N LEU A 37 30.09 2.84 5.00
CA LEU A 37 29.43 2.94 3.69
C LEU A 37 27.93 2.67 3.79
N ALA A 38 27.52 1.66 4.52
CA ALA A 38 26.09 1.36 4.75
C ALA A 38 25.37 2.49 5.53
N SER A 39 26.05 3.11 6.51
CA SER A 39 25.51 4.28 7.20
C SER A 39 25.32 5.47 6.27
N HIS A 40 26.33 5.78 5.46
CA HIS A 40 26.25 6.88 4.48
C HIS A 40 25.15 6.66 3.42
N GLN A 41 24.98 5.43 2.92
CA GLN A 41 23.89 5.10 2.01
C GLN A 41 22.51 5.29 2.64
N SER A 42 22.34 4.90 3.91
CA SER A 42 21.10 5.13 4.66
C SER A 42 20.80 6.62 4.81
N ASP A 43 21.80 7.45 5.14
CA ASP A 43 21.63 8.90 5.27
C ASP A 43 21.18 9.57 3.95
N LEU A 44 21.76 9.15 2.83
CA LEU A 44 21.35 9.59 1.49
C LEU A 44 19.90 9.16 1.16
N ALA A 45 19.54 7.93 1.50
CA ALA A 45 18.18 7.42 1.30
C ALA A 45 17.16 8.24 2.11
N TRP A 46 17.45 8.54 3.37
CA TRP A 46 16.59 9.39 4.20
C TRP A 46 16.57 10.86 3.77
N ALA A 47 17.64 11.37 3.16
CA ALA A 47 17.62 12.67 2.49
C ALA A 47 16.66 12.66 1.29
N HIS A 48 16.61 11.57 0.54
CA HIS A 48 15.62 11.37 -0.53
C HIS A 48 14.19 11.30 0.01
N ALA A 49 13.92 10.57 1.10
CA ALA A 49 12.62 10.54 1.75
C ALA A 49 12.14 11.95 2.14
N ARG A 50 13.01 12.76 2.76
CA ARG A 50 12.69 14.17 3.09
C ARG A 50 12.40 15.00 1.83
N LYS A 51 13.07 14.72 0.72
CA LYS A 51 12.80 15.38 -0.56
C LYS A 51 11.42 15.00 -1.08
N ILE A 52 11.03 13.72 -1.05
CA ILE A 52 9.69 13.25 -1.44
C ILE A 52 8.62 14.01 -0.64
N VAL A 53 8.72 14.03 0.69
CA VAL A 53 7.76 14.75 1.55
C VAL A 53 7.66 16.24 1.22
N ARG A 54 8.82 16.88 1.01
CA ARG A 54 8.85 18.32 0.69
C ARG A 54 8.23 18.62 -0.68
N ASP A 55 8.43 17.76 -1.65
CA ASP A 55 8.07 18.01 -3.04
C ASP A 55 6.64 17.55 -3.37
N THR A 56 6.09 16.58 -2.62
CA THR A 56 4.68 16.17 -2.71
C THR A 56 3.81 17.23 -2.03
N LYS A 57 3.10 18.03 -2.84
CA LYS A 57 2.29 19.15 -2.36
C LYS A 57 0.81 18.82 -2.33
N ALA A 58 0.15 19.27 -1.28
CA ALA A 58 -1.31 19.22 -1.20
C ALA A 58 -1.95 20.05 -2.33
N PRO A 59 -3.08 19.59 -2.89
CA PRO A 59 -3.83 20.35 -3.85
C PRO A 59 -4.33 21.68 -3.25
N ARG A 60 -4.56 22.67 -4.11
CA ARG A 60 -5.09 23.97 -3.71
C ARG A 60 -6.39 24.24 -4.42
N PHE A 61 -7.34 24.81 -3.70
CA PHE A 61 -8.68 25.07 -4.19
C PHE A 61 -9.02 26.58 -4.04
N PRO A 62 -9.83 27.13 -4.94
CA PRO A 62 -10.44 28.44 -4.73
C PRO A 62 -11.22 28.49 -3.42
N ASN A 63 -11.19 29.65 -2.73
CA ASN A 63 -11.92 29.85 -1.48
C ASN A 63 -13.41 30.13 -1.77
N ARG A 64 -14.16 29.09 -2.08
CA ARG A 64 -15.61 29.12 -2.26
C ARG A 64 -16.20 27.77 -1.91
N ASP A 65 -17.37 27.82 -1.31
CA ASP A 65 -18.11 26.68 -0.81
C ASP A 65 -19.37 26.43 -1.61
N PHE A 66 -19.68 25.14 -1.78
CA PHE A 66 -20.91 24.65 -2.39
C PHE A 66 -21.52 23.69 -1.36
N TRP A 67 -22.55 24.15 -0.66
CA TRP A 67 -23.19 23.36 0.38
C TRP A 67 -24.12 22.33 -0.25
N VAL A 68 -24.02 21.07 0.14
CA VAL A 68 -24.91 20.03 -0.40
C VAL A 68 -26.38 20.30 -0.08
N THR A 69 -26.65 21.04 0.99
CA THR A 69 -27.99 21.50 1.39
C THR A 69 -28.62 22.47 0.38
N ASP A 70 -27.82 23.30 -0.31
CA ASP A 70 -28.30 24.18 -1.38
C ASP A 70 -28.77 23.40 -2.61
N PHE A 71 -28.42 22.11 -2.68
CA PHE A 71 -28.80 21.18 -3.75
C PHE A 71 -29.85 20.16 -3.31
N GLY A 72 -30.41 20.33 -2.11
CA GLY A 72 -31.52 19.54 -1.59
C GLY A 72 -31.14 18.41 -0.62
N ALA A 73 -29.87 18.27 -0.22
CA ALA A 73 -29.52 17.33 0.84
C ALA A 73 -30.07 17.78 2.19
N THR A 74 -30.60 16.85 2.96
CA THR A 74 -31.13 17.14 4.32
C THR A 74 -30.39 16.27 5.35
N PRO A 75 -29.99 16.84 6.50
CA PRO A 75 -29.20 16.14 7.52
C PRO A 75 -30.03 15.24 8.44
N ASN A 76 -30.86 14.42 7.87
CA ASN A 76 -31.88 13.58 8.60
C ASN A 76 -31.82 12.10 8.18
N GLY A 77 -30.74 11.66 7.49
CA GLY A 77 -30.59 10.30 7.02
C GLY A 77 -31.29 9.97 5.70
N SER A 78 -31.92 10.96 5.03
CA SER A 78 -32.48 10.75 3.70
C SER A 78 -31.37 10.68 2.62
N ASP A 79 -31.72 10.12 1.47
CA ASP A 79 -30.79 10.00 0.34
C ASP A 79 -30.37 11.37 -0.21
N ALA A 80 -29.08 11.64 -0.15
CA ALA A 80 -28.42 12.85 -0.62
C ALA A 80 -27.58 12.62 -1.89
N THR A 81 -27.65 11.45 -2.52
CA THR A 81 -26.80 11.05 -3.66
C THR A 81 -26.82 12.08 -4.77
N GLN A 82 -28.02 12.47 -5.22
CA GLN A 82 -28.17 13.41 -6.33
C GLN A 82 -27.76 14.84 -5.92
N ALA A 83 -28.01 15.25 -4.70
CA ALA A 83 -27.62 16.56 -4.17
C ALA A 83 -26.10 16.70 -4.10
N ILE A 84 -25.41 15.67 -3.58
CA ILE A 84 -23.95 15.64 -3.54
C ILE A 84 -23.36 15.66 -4.96
N ALA A 85 -23.88 14.84 -5.88
CA ALA A 85 -23.45 14.83 -7.27
C ALA A 85 -23.64 16.18 -7.98
N ALA A 86 -24.79 16.84 -7.76
CA ALA A 86 -25.07 18.16 -8.31
C ALA A 86 -24.13 19.24 -7.75
N ALA A 87 -23.85 19.22 -6.46
CA ALA A 87 -22.89 20.11 -5.80
C ALA A 87 -21.46 19.93 -6.37
N ILE A 88 -20.98 18.69 -6.51
CA ILE A 88 -19.68 18.36 -7.13
C ILE A 88 -19.62 18.87 -8.56
N ALA A 89 -20.64 18.59 -9.37
CA ALA A 89 -20.69 19.02 -10.75
C ALA A 89 -20.71 20.57 -10.89
N LYS A 90 -21.45 21.27 -10.02
CA LYS A 90 -21.47 22.73 -9.97
C LYS A 90 -20.12 23.30 -9.56
N CYS A 91 -19.51 22.76 -8.51
CA CYS A 91 -18.20 23.17 -8.03
C CYS A 91 -17.14 23.03 -9.16
N HIS A 92 -17.08 21.86 -9.78
CA HIS A 92 -16.16 21.58 -10.91
C HIS A 92 -16.35 22.57 -12.06
N ARG A 93 -17.59 22.75 -12.55
CA ARG A 93 -17.89 23.70 -13.66
C ARG A 93 -17.60 25.16 -13.29
N SER A 94 -17.59 25.49 -12.01
CA SER A 94 -17.24 26.83 -11.53
C SER A 94 -15.72 27.06 -11.39
N GLY A 95 -14.89 26.08 -11.81
CA GLY A 95 -13.42 26.14 -11.70
C GLY A 95 -12.88 25.65 -10.35
N GLY A 96 -13.69 24.91 -9.55
CA GLY A 96 -13.27 24.28 -8.33
C GLY A 96 -13.68 25.01 -7.04
N GLY A 97 -13.37 24.40 -5.90
CA GLY A 97 -13.72 24.87 -4.56
C GLY A 97 -13.94 23.71 -3.60
N ARG A 98 -14.68 23.96 -2.51
CA ARG A 98 -15.09 22.94 -1.55
C ARG A 98 -16.58 22.62 -1.72
N VAL A 99 -16.88 21.34 -1.84
CA VAL A 99 -18.25 20.83 -1.65
C VAL A 99 -18.38 20.46 -0.19
N ARG A 100 -19.20 21.19 0.55
CA ARG A 100 -19.33 21.03 2.01
C ARG A 100 -20.55 20.20 2.39
N VAL A 101 -20.31 19.20 3.21
CA VAL A 101 -21.34 18.40 3.87
C VAL A 101 -21.38 18.85 5.32
N PRO A 102 -22.45 19.57 5.76
CA PRO A 102 -22.52 20.09 7.11
C PRO A 102 -22.73 18.98 8.14
N LYS A 103 -22.67 19.34 9.42
CA LYS A 103 -23.04 18.44 10.52
C LYS A 103 -24.41 17.80 10.28
N GLY A 104 -24.49 16.50 10.48
CA GLY A 104 -25.73 15.72 10.34
C GLY A 104 -25.48 14.34 9.78
N ASP A 105 -26.55 13.61 9.55
CA ASP A 105 -26.56 12.25 9.03
C ASP A 105 -27.14 12.23 7.62
N PHE A 106 -26.37 11.73 6.66
CA PHE A 106 -26.74 11.67 5.25
C PHE A 106 -26.55 10.26 4.72
N LEU A 107 -27.55 9.73 4.03
CA LEU A 107 -27.41 8.50 3.24
C LEU A 107 -26.97 8.87 1.83
N THR A 108 -26.10 8.07 1.23
CA THR A 108 -25.64 8.28 -0.15
C THR A 108 -25.34 6.96 -0.85
N GLY A 109 -25.50 6.94 -2.17
CA GLY A 109 -24.86 5.96 -3.06
C GLY A 109 -23.41 6.34 -3.34
N PRO A 110 -22.82 5.88 -4.46
CA PRO A 110 -21.45 6.19 -4.80
C PRO A 110 -21.25 7.69 -5.09
N ILE A 111 -20.10 8.21 -4.69
CA ILE A 111 -19.71 9.59 -4.92
C ILE A 111 -18.56 9.61 -5.94
N HIS A 112 -18.77 10.30 -7.06
CA HIS A 112 -17.73 10.48 -8.08
C HIS A 112 -17.13 11.89 -7.97
N LEU A 113 -15.85 11.99 -7.59
CA LEU A 113 -15.14 13.26 -7.52
C LEU A 113 -14.67 13.72 -8.90
N LEU A 114 -14.71 15.01 -9.11
CA LEU A 114 -14.25 15.67 -10.32
C LEU A 114 -13.06 16.58 -10.03
N SER A 115 -12.28 16.91 -11.06
CA SER A 115 -11.09 17.75 -10.93
C SER A 115 -11.39 19.10 -10.29
N ASN A 116 -10.46 19.56 -9.44
CA ASN A 116 -10.53 20.80 -8.68
C ASN A 116 -11.61 20.83 -7.59
N VAL A 117 -12.10 19.67 -7.15
CA VAL A 117 -13.10 19.55 -6.09
C VAL A 117 -12.47 19.00 -4.82
N ASN A 118 -12.74 19.68 -3.70
CA ASN A 118 -12.53 19.18 -2.36
C ASN A 118 -13.89 18.82 -1.74
N LEU A 119 -14.16 17.54 -1.55
CA LEU A 119 -15.30 17.10 -0.73
C LEU A 119 -14.91 17.24 0.73
N HIS A 120 -15.57 18.16 1.44
CA HIS A 120 -15.25 18.50 2.81
C HIS A 120 -16.42 18.15 3.75
N LEU A 121 -16.11 17.28 4.71
CA LEU A 121 -17.06 16.83 5.73
C LEU A 121 -16.85 17.62 7.02
N ASP A 122 -17.81 18.44 7.42
CA ASP A 122 -17.75 19.20 8.66
C ASP A 122 -17.72 18.26 9.88
N GLU A 123 -17.22 18.73 11.00
CA GLU A 123 -17.23 17.99 12.26
C GLU A 123 -18.65 17.65 12.68
N GLY A 124 -18.89 16.37 13.01
CA GLY A 124 -20.22 15.84 13.31
C GLY A 124 -21.07 15.48 12.09
N CYS A 125 -20.48 15.50 10.88
CA CYS A 125 -21.07 14.91 9.69
C CYS A 125 -20.85 13.41 9.67
N THR A 126 -21.86 12.63 9.30
CA THR A 126 -21.76 11.21 8.93
C THR A 126 -22.35 11.00 7.54
N LEU A 127 -21.53 10.53 6.61
CA LEU A 127 -21.98 10.00 5.32
C LEU A 127 -22.09 8.48 5.42
N ARG A 128 -23.32 7.96 5.44
CA ARG A 128 -23.61 6.53 5.37
C ARG A 128 -23.80 6.12 3.92
N PHE A 129 -23.05 5.11 3.50
CA PHE A 129 -23.15 4.58 2.14
C PHE A 129 -24.18 3.48 2.05
N SER A 130 -24.98 3.48 0.99
CA SER A 130 -26.00 2.46 0.73
C SER A 130 -25.40 1.05 0.78
N THR A 131 -26.13 0.13 1.39
CA THR A 131 -25.78 -1.30 1.40
C THR A 131 -26.43 -2.07 0.25
N ASN A 132 -27.22 -1.39 -0.59
CA ASN A 132 -27.81 -1.99 -1.79
C ASN A 132 -26.80 -1.99 -2.95
N PRO A 133 -26.29 -3.15 -3.42
CA PRO A 133 -25.29 -3.19 -4.48
C PRO A 133 -25.75 -2.56 -5.81
N LYS A 134 -27.07 -2.51 -6.05
CA LYS A 134 -27.61 -1.93 -7.30
C LYS A 134 -27.34 -0.44 -7.41
N ASP A 135 -27.15 0.25 -6.29
CA ASP A 135 -26.86 1.67 -6.27
C ASP A 135 -25.45 1.99 -6.80
N TYR A 136 -24.58 0.96 -6.88
CA TYR A 136 -23.21 1.06 -7.39
C TYR A 136 -23.09 0.66 -8.86
N LEU A 137 -24.20 0.56 -9.56
CA LEU A 137 -24.29 0.35 -11.00
C LEU A 137 -24.66 1.66 -11.74
N PRO A 138 -24.33 1.80 -13.02
CA PRO A 138 -23.65 0.82 -13.89
C PRO A 138 -22.21 0.55 -13.47
N VAL A 139 -21.65 -0.56 -13.93
CA VAL A 139 -20.24 -0.90 -13.69
C VAL A 139 -19.31 0.22 -14.20
N VAL A 140 -18.21 0.45 -13.46
CA VAL A 140 -17.17 1.40 -13.82
C VAL A 140 -15.84 0.67 -14.06
N PHE A 141 -14.93 1.31 -14.81
CA PHE A 141 -13.56 0.83 -14.91
C PHE A 141 -12.87 0.98 -13.55
N THR A 142 -12.43 -0.12 -12.97
CA THR A 142 -11.87 -0.17 -11.62
C THR A 142 -10.78 -1.23 -11.53
N ARG A 143 -10.23 -1.42 -10.35
CA ARG A 143 -9.28 -2.49 -10.05
C ARG A 143 -9.69 -3.22 -8.77
N TRP A 144 -9.60 -4.53 -8.80
CA TRP A 144 -9.91 -5.39 -7.68
C TRP A 144 -8.80 -6.43 -7.47
N GLU A 145 -8.23 -6.49 -6.28
CA GLU A 145 -7.05 -7.31 -5.94
C GLU A 145 -5.94 -7.25 -7.01
N GLY A 146 -5.61 -6.04 -7.50
CA GLY A 146 -4.53 -5.85 -8.47
C GLY A 146 -4.88 -6.17 -9.93
N MET A 147 -6.13 -6.47 -10.26
CA MET A 147 -6.62 -6.80 -11.60
C MET A 147 -7.65 -5.78 -12.10
N GLU A 148 -7.53 -5.35 -13.34
CA GLU A 148 -8.44 -4.39 -13.98
C GLU A 148 -9.73 -5.07 -14.45
N LEU A 149 -10.88 -4.40 -14.24
CA LEU A 149 -12.20 -4.90 -14.60
C LEU A 149 -13.22 -3.77 -14.78
N MET A 150 -14.38 -4.10 -15.31
CA MET A 150 -15.61 -3.31 -15.20
C MET A 150 -16.41 -3.88 -14.02
N GLY A 151 -16.41 -3.19 -12.88
CA GLY A 151 -16.99 -3.67 -11.62
C GLY A 151 -17.92 -2.65 -10.96
N TYR A 152 -18.46 -2.99 -9.79
CA TYR A 152 -19.19 -2.03 -8.96
C TYR A 152 -18.35 -0.77 -8.73
N SER A 153 -18.99 0.40 -8.77
CA SER A 153 -18.32 1.65 -8.40
C SER A 153 -17.78 1.56 -6.97
N PRO A 154 -16.53 1.99 -6.72
CA PRO A 154 -16.09 2.32 -5.37
C PRO A 154 -17.04 3.29 -4.69
N LEU A 155 -17.08 3.29 -3.36
CA LEU A 155 -18.00 4.17 -2.61
C LEU A 155 -17.65 5.64 -2.86
N ILE A 156 -16.36 5.98 -2.87
CA ILE A 156 -15.87 7.27 -3.36
C ILE A 156 -14.86 6.99 -4.48
N TYR A 157 -15.16 7.48 -5.65
CA TYR A 157 -14.43 7.18 -6.87
C TYR A 157 -13.97 8.44 -7.60
N ALA A 158 -12.76 8.39 -8.15
CA ALA A 158 -12.28 9.38 -9.09
C ALA A 158 -11.45 8.67 -10.18
N TYR A 159 -11.73 8.94 -11.43
CA TYR A 159 -11.00 8.38 -12.57
C TYR A 159 -10.42 9.49 -13.43
N GLN A 160 -9.08 9.48 -13.59
CA GLN A 160 -8.32 10.46 -14.40
C GLN A 160 -8.57 11.93 -13.98
N GLN A 161 -8.73 12.16 -12.68
CA GLN A 161 -8.95 13.50 -12.13
C GLN A 161 -7.67 14.13 -11.61
N LYS A 162 -7.67 15.45 -11.51
CA LYS A 162 -6.52 16.23 -11.02
C LYS A 162 -6.97 17.19 -9.94
N ASN A 163 -6.08 17.41 -8.93
CA ASN A 163 -6.33 18.38 -7.89
C ASN A 163 -7.66 18.09 -7.17
N ILE A 164 -7.72 16.92 -6.50
CA ILE A 164 -8.90 16.43 -5.78
C ILE A 164 -8.58 16.24 -4.30
N ALA A 165 -9.58 16.46 -3.46
CA ALA A 165 -9.44 16.19 -2.04
C ALA A 165 -10.71 15.64 -1.39
N LEU A 166 -10.48 14.92 -0.30
CA LEU A 166 -11.49 14.44 0.65
C LEU A 166 -10.98 14.84 2.03
N THR A 167 -11.62 15.81 2.68
CA THR A 167 -11.10 16.44 3.90
C THR A 167 -12.18 16.67 4.95
N GLY A 168 -11.75 17.05 6.14
CA GLY A 168 -12.62 17.44 7.24
C GLY A 168 -12.61 16.43 8.38
N LYS A 169 -13.47 16.61 9.38
CA LYS A 169 -13.53 15.77 10.59
C LYS A 169 -14.79 14.88 10.65
N GLY A 170 -15.43 14.68 9.51
CA GLY A 170 -16.60 13.83 9.41
C GLY A 170 -16.26 12.35 9.31
N ILE A 171 -17.32 11.54 9.32
CA ILE A 171 -17.26 10.08 9.26
C ILE A 171 -17.80 9.60 7.91
N LEU A 172 -17.06 8.72 7.28
CA LEU A 172 -17.49 7.91 6.15
C LEU A 172 -17.80 6.51 6.67
N ASP A 173 -19.06 6.09 6.57
CA ASP A 173 -19.53 4.82 7.09
C ASP A 173 -20.06 3.93 5.95
N GLY A 174 -19.31 2.88 5.63
CA GLY A 174 -19.66 1.92 4.57
C GLY A 174 -20.76 0.96 4.96
N GLN A 175 -21.19 0.99 6.22
CA GLN A 175 -22.25 0.15 6.77
C GLN A 175 -22.05 -1.37 6.55
N ALA A 176 -20.81 -1.79 6.26
CA ALA A 176 -20.50 -3.19 6.06
C ALA A 176 -20.42 -3.93 7.41
N ASP A 177 -20.99 -5.11 7.45
CA ASP A 177 -21.01 -5.96 8.62
C ASP A 177 -21.17 -7.45 8.23
N GLU A 178 -21.45 -8.30 9.21
CA GLU A 178 -21.63 -9.73 8.99
C GLU A 178 -22.94 -10.12 8.27
N PHE A 179 -23.81 -9.17 7.94
CA PHE A 179 -25.05 -9.37 7.18
C PHE A 179 -25.00 -8.68 5.82
N THR A 180 -24.14 -7.64 5.68
CA THR A 180 -23.97 -6.87 4.46
C THR A 180 -22.50 -6.93 4.00
N TRP A 181 -22.24 -6.96 2.74
CA TRP A 181 -20.92 -6.97 2.09
C TRP A 181 -19.95 -8.07 2.55
N TRP A 182 -19.64 -8.20 3.87
CA TRP A 182 -18.62 -9.14 4.36
C TRP A 182 -18.94 -10.61 4.08
N PRO A 183 -20.19 -11.09 4.09
CA PRO A 183 -20.52 -12.46 3.70
C PRO A 183 -20.09 -12.83 2.28
N TRP A 184 -19.97 -11.86 1.37
CA TRP A 184 -19.50 -12.08 0.00
C TRP A 184 -18.07 -12.60 -0.06
N LYS A 185 -17.25 -12.36 0.96
CA LYS A 185 -15.90 -12.93 1.08
C LYS A 185 -15.91 -14.45 1.03
N GLY A 186 -16.95 -15.06 1.60
CA GLY A 186 -17.07 -16.50 1.57
C GLY A 186 -16.29 -17.23 2.66
N GLY A 187 -15.94 -18.47 2.38
CA GLY A 187 -15.45 -19.45 3.34
C GLY A 187 -14.01 -19.30 3.80
N LYS A 188 -13.57 -20.31 4.53
CA LYS A 188 -12.28 -20.34 5.25
C LYS A 188 -11.09 -20.39 4.28
N TRP A 189 -10.19 -19.47 4.46
CA TRP A 189 -8.79 -19.62 4.09
C TRP A 189 -8.00 -20.05 5.34
N LYS A 190 -7.40 -21.26 5.32
CA LYS A 190 -6.49 -21.82 6.35
C LYS A 190 -6.51 -21.13 7.75
N GLY A 191 -7.62 -21.30 8.49
CA GLY A 191 -7.71 -20.77 9.86
C GLY A 191 -8.34 -19.38 9.99
N ALA A 192 -8.55 -18.66 8.91
CA ALA A 192 -9.24 -17.37 8.94
C ALA A 192 -10.74 -17.53 9.29
N LYS A 193 -11.35 -16.45 9.78
CA LYS A 193 -12.77 -16.38 10.09
C LYS A 193 -13.59 -16.73 8.85
N ASN A 194 -14.58 -17.61 9.00
CA ASN A 194 -15.56 -17.86 7.95
C ASN A 194 -16.62 -16.76 7.96
N TRP A 195 -16.73 -16.03 6.85
CA TRP A 195 -17.68 -14.95 6.67
C TRP A 195 -18.96 -15.37 5.95
N SER A 196 -19.02 -16.60 5.40
CA SER A 196 -20.19 -17.10 4.69
C SER A 196 -21.44 -17.07 5.56
N LYS A 197 -22.55 -16.71 4.97
CA LYS A 197 -23.89 -16.82 5.56
C LYS A 197 -24.78 -17.63 4.62
N GLU A 198 -25.67 -18.42 5.18
CA GLU A 198 -26.64 -19.19 4.42
C GLU A 198 -27.49 -18.28 3.52
N GLY A 199 -27.69 -18.67 2.28
CA GLY A 199 -28.47 -17.92 1.30
C GLY A 199 -27.76 -16.70 0.68
N ILE A 200 -26.54 -16.32 1.16
CA ILE A 200 -25.78 -15.22 0.58
C ILE A 200 -24.69 -15.77 -0.34
N PRO A 201 -24.70 -15.44 -1.66
CA PRO A 201 -23.69 -15.89 -2.59
C PRO A 201 -22.32 -15.24 -2.29
N THR A 202 -21.24 -15.94 -2.68
CA THR A 202 -19.87 -15.51 -2.42
C THR A 202 -19.14 -15.10 -3.70
N GLN A 203 -18.02 -14.37 -3.52
CA GLN A 203 -17.17 -13.88 -4.61
C GLN A 203 -16.33 -14.97 -5.31
N ASP A 204 -16.26 -16.19 -4.78
CA ASP A 204 -15.26 -17.20 -5.19
C ASP A 204 -15.29 -17.53 -6.69
N ALA A 205 -16.48 -17.68 -7.28
CA ALA A 205 -16.62 -17.99 -8.71
C ALA A 205 -16.17 -16.81 -9.58
N ALA A 206 -16.59 -15.60 -9.23
CA ALA A 206 -16.22 -14.38 -9.96
C ALA A 206 -14.73 -14.06 -9.83
N ARG A 207 -14.16 -14.23 -8.63
CA ARG A 207 -12.71 -14.07 -8.39
C ARG A 207 -11.90 -14.99 -9.30
N LYS A 208 -12.21 -16.29 -9.33
CA LYS A 208 -11.52 -17.26 -10.19
C LYS A 208 -11.69 -16.95 -11.68
N SER A 209 -12.85 -16.42 -12.07
CA SER A 209 -13.10 -16.01 -13.45
C SER A 209 -12.26 -14.78 -13.81
N LEU A 210 -12.21 -13.76 -12.94
CA LEU A 210 -11.40 -12.57 -13.14
C LEU A 210 -9.89 -12.90 -13.19
N GLU A 211 -9.41 -13.78 -12.31
CA GLU A 211 -8.02 -14.27 -12.34
C GLU A 211 -7.68 -14.91 -13.69
N ARG A 212 -8.56 -15.77 -14.22
CA ARG A 212 -8.39 -16.38 -15.54
C ARG A 212 -8.44 -15.35 -16.67
N ASP A 213 -9.39 -14.40 -16.62
CA ASP A 213 -9.52 -13.36 -17.64
C ASP A 213 -8.27 -12.46 -17.66
N ALA A 214 -7.69 -12.16 -16.50
CA ALA A 214 -6.43 -11.41 -16.37
C ALA A 214 -5.24 -12.20 -16.95
N GLU A 215 -5.09 -13.48 -16.59
CA GLU A 215 -3.99 -14.32 -17.08
C GLU A 215 -4.08 -14.58 -18.60
N THR A 216 -5.27 -14.60 -19.17
CA THR A 216 -5.48 -14.76 -20.63
C THR A 216 -5.47 -13.44 -21.38
N ASN A 217 -5.20 -12.31 -20.73
CA ASN A 217 -5.21 -10.96 -21.29
C ASN A 217 -6.53 -10.61 -22.02
N ARG A 218 -7.67 -11.10 -21.48
CA ARG A 218 -8.98 -10.69 -21.98
C ARG A 218 -9.11 -9.17 -21.92
N PRO A 219 -9.64 -8.48 -22.96
CA PRO A 219 -9.82 -7.02 -22.90
C PRO A 219 -10.61 -6.59 -21.66
N VAL A 220 -10.15 -5.54 -20.95
CA VAL A 220 -10.78 -5.10 -19.70
C VAL A 220 -12.25 -4.72 -19.89
N SER A 221 -12.61 -4.14 -21.04
CA SER A 221 -13.99 -3.82 -21.39
C SER A 221 -14.93 -5.02 -21.48
N GLU A 222 -14.38 -6.22 -21.57
CA GLU A 222 -15.12 -7.48 -21.59
C GLU A 222 -15.11 -8.20 -20.23
N ARG A 223 -14.31 -7.74 -19.27
CA ARG A 223 -14.25 -8.26 -17.89
C ARG A 223 -15.34 -7.61 -17.04
N ILE A 224 -16.60 -7.95 -17.31
CA ILE A 224 -17.77 -7.32 -16.68
C ILE A 224 -18.16 -8.12 -15.43
N TYR A 225 -17.96 -7.53 -14.25
CA TYR A 225 -18.19 -8.13 -12.94
C TYR A 225 -19.08 -7.22 -12.07
N GLY A 226 -20.31 -7.01 -12.50
CA GLY A 226 -21.34 -6.23 -11.81
C GLY A 226 -22.27 -7.12 -11.00
N GLU A 227 -23.60 -6.97 -11.23
CA GLU A 227 -24.64 -7.70 -10.50
C GLU A 227 -24.38 -9.23 -10.56
N GLY A 228 -24.42 -9.86 -9.38
CA GLY A 228 -24.18 -11.30 -9.25
C GLY A 228 -22.72 -11.75 -9.12
N ALA A 229 -21.76 -10.85 -9.27
CA ALA A 229 -20.33 -11.19 -9.13
C ALA A 229 -19.84 -11.21 -7.68
N GLN A 230 -20.49 -10.49 -6.78
CA GLN A 230 -20.12 -10.35 -5.37
C GLN A 230 -18.67 -9.86 -5.11
N LEU A 231 -18.04 -9.19 -6.08
CA LEU A 231 -16.76 -8.53 -5.88
C LEU A 231 -17.00 -7.20 -5.15
N ARG A 232 -16.66 -7.17 -3.88
CA ARG A 232 -16.91 -6.00 -2.99
C ARG A 232 -16.11 -4.79 -3.45
N PRO A 233 -16.73 -3.60 -3.62
CA PRO A 233 -16.01 -2.40 -4.06
C PRO A 233 -15.06 -1.87 -2.97
N PRO A 234 -13.90 -1.28 -3.35
CA PRO A 234 -13.11 -0.46 -2.44
C PRO A 234 -13.90 0.73 -1.89
N PHE A 235 -13.51 1.24 -0.71
CA PHE A 235 -14.20 2.41 -0.17
C PHE A 235 -13.81 3.68 -0.93
N VAL A 236 -12.55 4.10 -0.86
CA VAL A 236 -12.02 5.25 -1.60
C VAL A 236 -11.04 4.73 -2.65
N GLN A 237 -11.38 4.87 -3.93
CA GLN A 237 -10.46 4.54 -5.01
C GLN A 237 -10.28 5.73 -5.95
N PHE A 238 -9.10 6.33 -5.91
CA PHE A 238 -8.64 7.29 -6.90
C PHE A 238 -7.81 6.56 -7.95
N TYR A 239 -8.24 6.57 -9.20
CA TYR A 239 -7.63 5.81 -10.28
C TYR A 239 -7.03 6.75 -11.33
N GLN A 240 -5.72 6.63 -11.60
CA GLN A 240 -4.97 7.51 -12.53
C GLN A 240 -5.14 9.01 -12.22
N CYS A 241 -5.19 9.35 -10.93
CA CYS A 241 -5.36 10.73 -10.49
C CYS A 241 -4.02 11.39 -10.12
N THR A 242 -3.96 12.70 -10.18
CA THR A 242 -2.77 13.47 -9.78
C THR A 242 -3.12 14.56 -8.79
N SER A 243 -2.22 14.81 -7.81
CA SER A 243 -2.42 15.80 -6.75
C SER A 243 -3.67 15.50 -5.93
N CYS A 244 -3.59 14.45 -5.14
CA CYS A 244 -4.70 13.94 -4.31
C CYS A 244 -4.42 14.18 -2.83
N LEU A 245 -5.45 14.54 -2.08
CA LEU A 245 -5.39 14.71 -0.62
C LEU A 245 -6.55 13.97 0.04
N ILE A 246 -6.24 13.17 1.07
CA ILE A 246 -7.23 12.63 2.02
C ILE A 246 -6.77 13.05 3.41
N GLU A 247 -7.60 13.82 4.14
CA GLU A 247 -7.16 14.48 5.36
C GLU A 247 -8.22 14.50 6.46
N ASP A 248 -7.81 14.10 7.67
CA ASP A 248 -8.51 14.23 8.96
C ASP A 248 -9.87 13.52 9.08
N ILE A 249 -10.28 12.75 8.09
CA ILE A 249 -11.54 12.00 8.08
C ILE A 249 -11.42 10.67 8.84
N THR A 250 -12.56 10.14 9.26
CA THR A 250 -12.69 8.78 9.77
C THR A 250 -13.42 7.89 8.76
N ILE A 251 -12.89 6.71 8.47
CA ILE A 251 -13.49 5.72 7.56
C ILE A 251 -13.81 4.46 8.36
N ASN A 252 -15.07 4.08 8.41
CA ASN A 252 -15.57 2.95 9.18
C ASN A 252 -16.28 1.93 8.30
N ARG A 253 -16.29 0.67 8.76
CA ARG A 253 -17.14 -0.42 8.24
C ARG A 253 -17.10 -0.53 6.71
N ALA A 254 -15.90 -0.64 6.16
CA ALA A 254 -15.67 -0.75 4.72
C ALA A 254 -16.13 -2.10 4.17
N PRO A 255 -16.67 -2.15 2.94
CA PRO A 255 -16.92 -3.41 2.23
C PRO A 255 -15.64 -4.19 1.95
N PHE A 256 -14.55 -3.48 1.64
CA PHE A 256 -13.26 -3.98 1.16
C PHE A 256 -12.16 -2.97 1.55
N TRP A 257 -11.05 -2.88 0.86
CA TRP A 257 -9.94 -1.94 1.10
C TRP A 257 -10.44 -0.50 1.32
N LEU A 258 -9.93 0.17 2.36
CA LEU A 258 -10.46 1.47 2.76
C LEU A 258 -9.95 2.61 1.85
N ILE A 259 -8.64 2.71 1.66
CA ILE A 259 -8.03 3.76 0.83
C ILE A 259 -7.13 3.09 -0.21
N ASN A 260 -7.54 3.11 -1.46
CA ASN A 260 -6.83 2.45 -2.56
C ASN A 260 -6.58 3.41 -3.73
N PRO A 261 -5.56 4.29 -3.65
CA PRO A 261 -5.11 5.03 -4.81
C PRO A 261 -4.40 4.09 -5.78
N VAL A 262 -4.79 4.13 -7.06
CA VAL A 262 -4.29 3.26 -8.13
C VAL A 262 -3.69 4.10 -9.24
N LEU A 263 -2.44 3.86 -9.61
CA LEU A 263 -1.75 4.59 -10.68
C LEU A 263 -1.78 6.11 -10.47
N CYS A 264 -1.77 6.54 -9.20
CA CYS A 264 -1.83 7.94 -8.83
C CYS A 264 -0.44 8.54 -8.61
N GLU A 265 -0.32 9.84 -8.81
CA GLU A 265 0.90 10.59 -8.55
C GLU A 265 0.65 11.80 -7.64
N ASN A 266 1.57 12.03 -6.68
CA ASN A 266 1.50 13.10 -5.68
C ASN A 266 0.25 12.96 -4.80
N VAL A 267 0.24 11.94 -3.96
CA VAL A 267 -0.86 11.60 -3.04
C VAL A 267 -0.43 11.88 -1.60
N ILE A 268 -1.27 12.58 -0.87
CA ILE A 268 -1.10 12.81 0.57
C ILE A 268 -2.30 12.21 1.31
N ILE A 269 -2.01 11.38 2.30
CA ILE A 269 -2.97 10.79 3.22
C ILE A 269 -2.48 11.13 4.63
N ARG A 270 -3.21 12.00 5.34
CA ARG A 270 -2.74 12.45 6.67
C ARG A 270 -3.88 12.63 7.65
N GLY A 271 -3.59 12.33 8.93
CA GLY A 271 -4.56 12.50 10.01
C GLY A 271 -5.79 11.59 9.92
N VAL A 272 -5.78 10.60 9.02
CA VAL A 272 -6.94 9.74 8.77
C VAL A 272 -7.02 8.62 9.81
N THR A 273 -8.24 8.34 10.26
CA THR A 273 -8.57 7.15 11.06
C THR A 273 -9.26 6.11 10.16
N CYS A 274 -8.63 4.95 10.01
CA CYS A 274 -9.20 3.79 9.34
C CYS A 274 -9.61 2.74 10.39
N ALA A 275 -10.92 2.49 10.57
CA ALA A 275 -11.44 1.57 11.58
C ALA A 275 -12.47 0.61 10.96
N SER A 276 -12.01 -0.55 10.50
CA SER A 276 -12.85 -1.58 9.89
C SER A 276 -12.25 -2.96 10.11
N LEU A 277 -12.97 -3.82 10.82
CA LEU A 277 -12.50 -5.17 11.22
C LEU A 277 -13.07 -6.29 10.32
N GLY A 278 -13.53 -5.95 9.14
CA GLY A 278 -14.05 -6.90 8.15
C GLY A 278 -12.96 -7.62 7.36
N PRO A 279 -13.36 -8.57 6.52
CA PRO A 279 -12.43 -9.28 5.64
C PRO A 279 -11.89 -8.34 4.54
N ASN A 280 -10.59 -8.40 4.27
CA ASN A 280 -9.89 -7.52 3.34
C ASN A 280 -10.16 -6.02 3.65
N SER A 281 -10.29 -5.67 4.93
CA SER A 281 -10.37 -4.29 5.37
C SER A 281 -8.96 -3.73 5.56
N ASP A 282 -8.14 -3.74 4.49
CA ASP A 282 -6.84 -3.11 4.46
C ASP A 282 -7.02 -1.59 4.60
N GLY A 283 -6.20 -0.93 5.43
CA GLY A 283 -6.39 0.49 5.74
C GLY A 283 -5.98 1.41 4.59
N CYS A 284 -4.81 1.18 4.00
CA CYS A 284 -4.32 1.99 2.88
C CYS A 284 -3.46 1.17 1.92
N ASP A 285 -3.90 1.07 0.68
CA ASP A 285 -3.29 0.27 -0.38
C ASP A 285 -2.87 1.13 -1.58
N PRO A 286 -1.74 1.87 -1.50
CA PRO A 286 -1.22 2.53 -2.69
C PRO A 286 -0.74 1.48 -3.69
N GLU A 287 -1.33 1.50 -4.89
CA GLU A 287 -1.07 0.52 -5.93
C GLU A 287 -0.51 1.16 -7.20
N SER A 288 0.71 0.79 -7.59
CA SER A 288 1.44 1.39 -8.72
C SER A 288 1.47 2.94 -8.65
N CYS A 289 1.59 3.48 -7.44
CA CYS A 289 1.59 4.91 -7.18
C CYS A 289 3.00 5.49 -7.07
N LYS A 290 3.12 6.78 -7.33
CA LYS A 290 4.37 7.53 -7.25
C LYS A 290 4.23 8.78 -6.39
N ASN A 291 5.25 9.04 -5.53
CA ASN A 291 5.28 10.18 -4.62
C ASN A 291 4.06 10.19 -3.68
N VAL A 292 4.02 9.25 -2.76
CA VAL A 292 2.94 9.11 -1.77
C VAL A 292 3.47 9.43 -0.37
N VAL A 293 2.73 10.24 0.38
CA VAL A 293 3.01 10.52 1.79
C VAL A 293 1.81 10.08 2.63
N ILE A 294 2.05 9.14 3.55
CA ILE A 294 1.07 8.66 4.53
C ILE A 294 1.58 9.08 5.91
N GLU A 295 0.88 9.99 6.58
CA GLU A 295 1.39 10.56 7.83
C GLU A 295 0.33 10.81 8.88
N ASN A 296 0.69 10.61 10.16
CA ASN A 296 -0.16 10.88 11.32
C ASN A 296 -1.50 10.13 11.27
N CYS A 297 -1.55 8.96 10.65
CA CYS A 297 -2.76 8.15 10.50
C CYS A 297 -2.87 7.09 11.61
N PHE A 298 -4.09 6.68 11.89
CA PHE A 298 -4.41 5.59 12.80
C PHE A 298 -5.15 4.48 12.05
N PHE A 299 -4.67 3.25 12.20
CA PHE A 299 -5.21 2.06 11.56
C PHE A 299 -5.64 1.03 12.60
N ASP A 300 -6.89 0.59 12.52
CA ASP A 300 -7.50 -0.50 13.29
C ASP A 300 -8.29 -1.39 12.32
N THR A 301 -7.62 -2.36 11.73
CA THR A 301 -8.06 -3.03 10.51
C THR A 301 -8.25 -4.53 10.70
N GLY A 302 -9.05 -5.13 9.84
CA GLY A 302 -9.26 -6.59 9.81
C GLY A 302 -8.32 -7.33 8.85
N ASP A 303 -7.53 -6.58 8.08
CA ASP A 303 -6.44 -7.07 7.22
C ASP A 303 -5.22 -6.15 7.39
N ASP A 304 -4.36 -5.99 6.40
CA ASP A 304 -3.14 -5.18 6.53
C ASP A 304 -3.45 -3.69 6.84
N CYS A 305 -2.67 -3.05 7.71
CA CYS A 305 -2.86 -1.62 8.00
C CYS A 305 -2.47 -0.72 6.82
N ILE A 306 -1.27 -0.94 6.28
CA ILE A 306 -0.80 -0.30 5.04
C ILE A 306 -0.20 -1.39 4.17
N ALA A 307 -0.72 -1.61 2.95
CA ALA A 307 -0.19 -2.60 2.03
C ALA A 307 0.13 -2.00 0.66
N ILE A 308 1.43 -1.86 0.38
CA ILE A 308 1.94 -1.32 -0.88
C ILE A 308 1.83 -2.39 -1.95
N LYS A 309 1.17 -2.07 -3.06
CA LYS A 309 0.82 -2.99 -4.15
C LYS A 309 1.24 -2.43 -5.50
N SER A 310 1.31 -3.28 -6.53
CA SER A 310 1.60 -2.88 -7.91
C SER A 310 1.07 -3.87 -8.95
N GLY A 311 -0.15 -4.31 -8.74
CA GLY A 311 -0.85 -5.24 -9.64
C GLY A 311 -0.54 -6.71 -9.41
N ARG A 312 -1.48 -7.54 -9.81
CA ARG A 312 -1.45 -9.00 -9.64
C ARG A 312 -1.13 -9.69 -10.95
N ASN A 313 -0.16 -10.60 -10.92
CA ASN A 313 0.14 -11.56 -11.97
C ASN A 313 0.29 -10.92 -13.38
N ALA A 314 -0.41 -11.40 -14.38
CA ALA A 314 -0.32 -10.91 -15.75
C ALA A 314 -0.68 -9.42 -15.87
N ASP A 315 -1.75 -8.94 -15.24
CA ASP A 315 -2.13 -7.52 -15.28
C ASP A 315 -1.01 -6.63 -14.69
N GLY A 316 -0.46 -7.01 -13.54
CA GLY A 316 0.65 -6.28 -12.93
C GLY A 316 1.93 -6.32 -13.78
N ARG A 317 2.27 -7.46 -14.38
CA ARG A 317 3.43 -7.60 -15.27
C ARG A 317 3.26 -6.85 -16.59
N CYS A 318 2.08 -6.91 -17.19
CA CYS A 318 1.80 -6.17 -18.44
C CYS A 318 1.90 -4.66 -18.24
N LEU A 319 1.35 -4.16 -17.14
CA LEU A 319 1.41 -2.75 -16.80
C LEU A 319 2.85 -2.34 -16.41
N ASN A 320 3.55 -3.19 -15.66
CA ASN A 320 4.96 -3.02 -15.24
C ASN A 320 5.27 -1.64 -14.62
N ILE A 321 4.34 -1.10 -13.83
CA ILE A 321 4.48 0.16 -13.12
C ILE A 321 4.65 -0.15 -11.62
N PRO A 322 5.82 0.15 -11.03
CA PRO A 322 6.05 -0.08 -9.61
C PRO A 322 5.33 0.97 -8.74
N SER A 323 5.12 0.62 -7.48
CA SER A 323 4.92 1.63 -6.44
C SER A 323 6.26 2.20 -6.03
N GLU A 324 6.44 3.53 -6.13
CA GLU A 324 7.73 4.15 -5.86
C GLU A 324 7.64 5.48 -5.10
N ASN A 325 8.69 5.79 -4.33
CA ASN A 325 8.80 7.02 -3.57
C ASN A 325 7.64 7.19 -2.58
N ILE A 326 7.45 6.21 -1.71
CA ILE A 326 6.40 6.22 -0.67
C ILE A 326 7.02 6.47 0.68
N VAL A 327 6.51 7.44 1.42
CA VAL A 327 6.94 7.77 2.78
C VAL A 327 5.79 7.61 3.75
N ILE A 328 5.96 6.71 4.72
CA ILE A 328 5.04 6.43 5.82
C ILE A 328 5.68 6.98 7.11
N ARG A 329 4.97 7.85 7.86
CA ARG A 329 5.55 8.40 9.07
C ARG A 329 4.53 8.75 10.14
N ASN A 330 4.95 8.59 11.40
CA ASN A 330 4.15 8.95 12.57
C ASN A 330 2.77 8.27 12.57
N CYS A 331 2.67 7.05 12.03
CA CYS A 331 1.42 6.29 11.98
C CYS A 331 1.33 5.31 13.15
N LYS A 332 0.09 5.04 13.57
CA LYS A 332 -0.22 4.05 14.60
C LYS A 332 -1.06 2.93 14.00
N MET A 333 -0.65 1.69 14.24
CA MET A 333 -1.25 0.48 13.70
C MET A 333 -1.62 -0.44 14.86
N ARG A 334 -2.90 -0.76 14.97
CA ARG A 334 -3.42 -1.48 16.13
C ARG A 334 -3.69 -2.95 15.81
N ASN A 335 -4.71 -3.25 15.05
CA ASN A 335 -5.07 -4.62 14.65
C ASN A 335 -4.80 -4.83 13.18
N GLY A 336 -4.68 -6.07 12.75
CA GLY A 336 -4.54 -6.43 11.33
C GLY A 336 -3.55 -7.54 11.05
N HIS A 337 -3.46 -7.94 9.79
CA HIS A 337 -2.54 -8.98 9.36
C HIS A 337 -1.08 -8.49 9.24
N GLY A 338 -0.86 -7.19 9.15
CA GLY A 338 0.47 -6.59 9.12
C GLY A 338 0.44 -5.08 9.28
N GLY A 339 1.47 -4.50 9.92
CA GLY A 339 1.59 -3.06 10.11
C GLY A 339 1.97 -2.34 8.82
N VAL A 340 3.23 -2.44 8.40
CA VAL A 340 3.68 -1.98 7.08
C VAL A 340 3.98 -3.20 6.21
N VAL A 341 3.24 -3.32 5.12
CA VAL A 341 3.25 -4.49 4.25
C VAL A 341 3.61 -4.10 2.81
N ILE A 342 4.35 -4.94 2.12
CA ILE A 342 4.63 -4.87 0.69
C ILE A 342 4.12 -6.16 0.05
N GLY A 343 3.16 -6.04 -0.87
CA GLY A 343 2.48 -7.19 -1.51
C GLY A 343 1.11 -7.51 -0.89
N SER A 344 0.51 -8.64 -1.32
CA SER A 344 1.04 -9.66 -2.25
C SER A 344 0.94 -9.27 -3.74
N GLU A 345 0.03 -8.40 -4.12
CA GLU A 345 -0.16 -7.89 -5.49
C GLU A 345 1.01 -6.95 -5.84
N ILE A 346 2.18 -7.54 -6.17
CA ILE A 346 3.45 -6.79 -6.31
C ILE A 346 4.18 -7.09 -7.63
N SER A 347 3.44 -7.54 -8.63
CA SER A 347 4.03 -7.96 -9.91
C SER A 347 4.72 -6.82 -10.68
N GLY A 348 4.29 -5.57 -10.48
CA GLY A 348 4.95 -4.38 -11.02
C GLY A 348 6.17 -3.90 -10.20
N GLY A 349 6.39 -4.49 -9.01
CA GLY A 349 7.51 -4.13 -8.13
C GLY A 349 7.23 -2.96 -7.17
N ALA A 350 8.17 -2.75 -6.24
CA ALA A 350 8.16 -1.61 -5.32
C ALA A 350 9.58 -1.12 -5.08
N ARG A 351 9.80 0.21 -5.00
CA ARG A 351 11.11 0.78 -4.73
C ARG A 351 11.06 2.13 -4.02
N ASN A 352 12.13 2.42 -3.25
CA ASN A 352 12.23 3.66 -2.48
C ASN A 352 11.05 3.84 -1.53
N ILE A 353 10.82 2.85 -0.68
CA ILE A 353 9.78 2.85 0.34
C ILE A 353 10.41 3.15 1.69
N PHE A 354 9.85 4.09 2.41
CA PHE A 354 10.36 4.57 3.68
C PHE A 354 9.27 4.53 4.75
N ALA A 355 9.58 3.98 5.92
CA ALA A 355 8.69 4.10 7.08
C ALA A 355 9.49 4.55 8.30
N GLU A 356 9.03 5.60 8.98
CA GLU A 356 9.68 6.15 10.16
C GLU A 356 8.71 6.55 11.28
N ASN A 357 9.17 6.42 12.53
CA ASN A 357 8.44 6.86 13.71
C ASN A 357 7.03 6.25 13.79
N CYS A 358 6.88 4.96 13.48
CA CYS A 358 5.61 4.26 13.52
C CYS A 358 5.49 3.37 14.77
N GLU A 359 4.29 3.30 15.30
CA GLU A 359 3.92 2.44 16.43
C GLU A 359 3.02 1.31 15.91
N MET A 360 3.34 0.07 16.27
CA MET A 360 2.61 -1.14 15.87
C MET A 360 2.37 -1.99 17.11
N SER A 361 1.13 -2.10 17.55
CA SER A 361 0.86 -2.87 18.75
C SER A 361 -0.59 -3.26 18.88
N SER A 362 -0.80 -4.54 18.99
CA SER A 362 -2.00 -5.19 19.55
C SER A 362 -1.74 -6.70 19.58
N HIS A 363 -2.42 -7.40 20.46
CA HIS A 363 -2.44 -8.87 20.44
C HIS A 363 -2.93 -9.41 19.07
N ASP A 364 -3.80 -8.68 18.41
CA ASP A 364 -4.42 -9.06 17.12
C ASP A 364 -3.72 -8.43 15.89
N LEU A 365 -2.57 -7.79 16.10
CA LEU A 365 -1.66 -7.43 15.00
C LEU A 365 -0.72 -8.62 14.75
N GLU A 366 -0.97 -9.34 13.69
CA GLU A 366 -0.23 -10.58 13.45
C GLU A 366 1.25 -10.34 13.15
N ARG A 367 1.58 -9.30 12.35
CA ARG A 367 2.96 -9.04 11.90
C ARG A 367 3.30 -7.55 11.94
N GLY A 368 4.52 -7.23 12.31
CA GLY A 368 5.00 -5.85 12.28
C GLY A 368 5.34 -5.40 10.85
N LEU A 369 6.51 -5.78 10.37
CA LEU A 369 6.98 -5.51 9.01
C LEU A 369 6.80 -6.78 8.16
N ARG A 370 6.17 -6.63 6.97
CA ARG A 370 5.79 -7.81 6.19
C ARG A 370 6.01 -7.62 4.71
N PHE A 371 6.69 -8.56 4.05
CA PHE A 371 6.83 -8.65 2.60
C PHE A 371 6.20 -9.97 2.13
N LYS A 372 5.31 -9.90 1.16
CA LYS A 372 4.59 -11.04 0.60
C LYS A 372 4.81 -11.09 -0.91
N THR A 373 5.41 -12.16 -1.40
CA THR A 373 5.53 -12.42 -2.83
C THR A 373 5.63 -13.92 -3.09
N ASN A 374 5.67 -14.32 -4.34
CA ASN A 374 5.86 -15.70 -4.76
C ASN A 374 6.26 -15.77 -6.25
N SER A 375 6.51 -16.98 -6.78
CA SER A 375 6.92 -17.14 -8.17
C SER A 375 5.79 -16.98 -9.21
N VAL A 376 4.53 -16.87 -8.78
CA VAL A 376 3.41 -16.50 -9.66
C VAL A 376 3.34 -14.98 -9.83
N ARG A 377 3.65 -14.21 -8.76
CA ARG A 377 3.70 -12.74 -8.77
C ARG A 377 4.94 -12.21 -9.47
N GLY A 378 6.13 -12.71 -9.09
CA GLY A 378 7.40 -12.11 -9.49
C GLY A 378 7.60 -10.73 -8.87
N GLY A 379 8.10 -9.79 -9.68
CA GLY A 379 8.32 -8.41 -9.29
C GLY A 379 9.65 -8.18 -8.54
N THR A 380 10.09 -6.92 -8.50
CA THR A 380 11.28 -6.50 -7.76
C THR A 380 10.90 -5.57 -6.62
N ILE A 381 11.28 -5.93 -5.40
CA ILE A 381 11.15 -5.10 -4.21
C ILE A 381 12.55 -4.66 -3.80
N GLU A 382 12.84 -3.37 -3.85
CA GLU A 382 14.18 -2.87 -3.60
C GLU A 382 14.21 -1.49 -2.93
N ASN A 383 15.29 -1.22 -2.17
CA ASN A 383 15.54 0.05 -1.51
C ASN A 383 14.41 0.38 -0.51
N ILE A 384 14.27 -0.46 0.50
CA ILE A 384 13.23 -0.38 1.53
C ILE A 384 13.89 0.00 2.86
N TYR A 385 13.40 1.06 3.47
CA TYR A 385 14.03 1.67 4.64
C TYR A 385 13.03 1.84 5.78
N PHE A 386 13.38 1.30 6.94
CA PHE A 386 12.63 1.46 8.19
C PHE A 386 13.52 2.08 9.25
N ARG A 387 13.00 3.05 10.00
CA ARG A 387 13.71 3.56 11.19
C ARG A 387 12.77 4.01 12.28
N ASN A 388 13.24 3.91 13.55
CA ASN A 388 12.48 4.32 14.72
C ASN A 388 11.10 3.67 14.74
N ILE A 389 11.06 2.35 14.61
CA ILE A 389 9.82 1.56 14.63
C ILE A 389 9.65 0.96 16.03
N ASN A 390 8.52 1.26 16.66
CA ASN A 390 8.15 0.70 17.94
C ASN A 390 7.07 -0.36 17.75
N ILE A 391 7.39 -1.60 18.06
CA ILE A 391 6.47 -2.74 18.04
C ILE A 391 6.16 -3.10 19.49
N GLY A 392 4.88 -3.08 19.88
CA GLY A 392 4.45 -3.53 21.22
C GLY A 392 4.31 -5.03 21.25
N ASP A 393 3.11 -5.53 20.97
CA ASP A 393 2.80 -6.98 20.91
C ASP A 393 2.49 -7.38 19.47
N VAL A 394 3.11 -8.44 18.96
CA VAL A 394 2.83 -9.03 17.64
C VAL A 394 3.10 -10.53 17.65
N GLN A 395 2.55 -11.26 16.69
CA GLN A 395 2.92 -12.67 16.51
C GLN A 395 4.31 -12.79 15.89
N THR A 396 4.61 -12.04 14.81
CA THR A 396 5.92 -12.05 14.17
C THR A 396 6.39 -10.62 13.88
N ALA A 397 7.60 -10.27 14.31
CA ALA A 397 8.10 -8.90 14.15
C ALA A 397 8.48 -8.57 12.69
N ILE A 398 9.23 -9.46 12.02
CA ILE A 398 9.73 -9.23 10.65
C ILE A 398 9.45 -10.47 9.79
N VAL A 399 8.73 -10.26 8.70
CA VAL A 399 8.36 -11.30 7.74
C VAL A 399 8.80 -10.91 6.33
N ILE A 400 9.53 -11.79 5.65
CA ILE A 400 9.81 -11.72 4.21
C ILE A 400 9.56 -13.12 3.66
N ASP A 401 8.42 -13.34 3.02
CA ASP A 401 7.97 -14.67 2.65
C ASP A 401 7.69 -14.80 1.15
N PHE A 402 8.46 -15.69 0.49
CA PHE A 402 8.31 -16.02 -0.92
C PHE A 402 7.35 -17.21 -1.14
N ASP A 403 6.92 -17.87 -0.09
CA ASP A 403 5.96 -18.99 -0.16
C ASP A 403 4.51 -18.52 0.07
N TYR A 404 4.24 -17.22 -0.08
CA TYR A 404 2.89 -16.69 0.15
C TYR A 404 1.88 -17.25 -0.86
N GLU A 405 0.71 -17.68 -0.39
CA GLU A 405 -0.38 -18.28 -1.20
C GLU A 405 0.08 -19.43 -2.11
N GLU A 406 0.34 -19.13 -3.39
CA GLU A 406 0.69 -20.11 -4.41
C GLU A 406 2.13 -20.64 -4.27
N GLY A 407 2.95 -20.01 -3.43
CA GLY A 407 4.33 -20.43 -3.20
C GLY A 407 5.16 -20.44 -4.48
N ASP A 408 5.93 -21.52 -4.68
CA ASP A 408 6.82 -21.66 -5.84
C ASP A 408 6.15 -22.37 -7.04
N ALA A 409 4.87 -22.08 -7.29
CA ALA A 409 4.10 -22.68 -8.36
C ALA A 409 4.25 -22.00 -9.73
N GLY A 410 4.90 -20.82 -9.79
CA GLY A 410 5.03 -20.02 -11.00
C GLY A 410 6.45 -20.00 -11.59
N GLN A 411 6.63 -19.24 -12.65
CA GLN A 411 7.89 -19.10 -13.38
C GLN A 411 8.51 -17.68 -13.27
N PHE A 412 7.86 -16.77 -12.54
CA PHE A 412 8.30 -15.38 -12.39
C PHE A 412 9.05 -15.24 -11.07
N THR A 413 10.36 -15.29 -11.11
CA THR A 413 11.19 -15.25 -9.91
C THR A 413 11.16 -13.86 -9.26
N PRO A 414 10.67 -13.73 -8.00
CA PRO A 414 10.70 -12.47 -7.28
C PRO A 414 12.13 -12.07 -6.89
N VAL A 415 12.39 -10.78 -6.81
CA VAL A 415 13.66 -10.22 -6.34
C VAL A 415 13.38 -9.30 -5.16
N VAL A 416 14.04 -9.57 -4.02
CA VAL A 416 13.97 -8.70 -2.82
C VAL A 416 15.37 -8.35 -2.40
N LYS A 417 15.69 -7.05 -2.34
CA LYS A 417 17.05 -6.59 -2.03
C LYS A 417 17.09 -5.18 -1.42
N ASN A 418 18.21 -4.89 -0.74
CA ASN A 418 18.50 -3.58 -0.14
C ASN A 418 17.43 -3.15 0.85
N ILE A 419 17.31 -3.89 1.94
CA ILE A 419 16.41 -3.60 3.05
C ILE A 419 17.24 -3.10 4.23
N ASP A 420 16.94 -1.92 4.75
CA ASP A 420 17.65 -1.31 5.87
C ASP A 420 16.65 -1.02 7.00
N ILE A 421 16.84 -1.67 8.14
CA ILE A 421 15.99 -1.53 9.34
C ILE A 421 16.86 -1.01 10.48
N ARG A 422 16.55 0.20 10.97
CA ARG A 422 17.33 0.86 12.02
C ARG A 422 16.48 1.30 13.21
N ASN A 423 17.01 1.15 14.41
CA ASN A 423 16.35 1.56 15.64
C ASN A 423 14.93 0.97 15.73
N LEU A 424 14.82 -0.36 15.59
CA LEU A 424 13.58 -1.08 15.83
C LEU A 424 13.56 -1.55 17.28
N HIS A 425 12.48 -1.25 17.98
CA HIS A 425 12.22 -1.80 19.31
C HIS A 425 10.97 -2.68 19.26
N CYS A 426 11.07 -3.92 19.71
CA CYS A 426 9.95 -4.85 19.83
C CYS A 426 9.84 -5.35 21.27
N LYS A 427 8.73 -4.99 21.93
CA LYS A 427 8.51 -5.35 23.33
C LYS A 427 8.21 -6.85 23.49
N ASN A 428 7.36 -7.40 22.62
CA ASN A 428 6.95 -8.80 22.72
C ASN A 428 6.61 -9.38 21.34
N ALA A 429 7.22 -10.49 20.98
CA ALA A 429 6.90 -11.24 19.76
C ALA A 429 6.90 -12.75 20.04
N THR A 430 5.95 -13.47 19.47
CA THR A 430 6.04 -14.94 19.48
C THR A 430 7.24 -15.39 18.65
N GLN A 431 7.49 -14.73 17.52
CA GLN A 431 8.60 -15.00 16.62
C GLN A 431 9.23 -13.69 16.13
N ILE A 432 10.56 -13.62 16.10
CA ILE A 432 11.25 -12.43 15.58
C ILE A 432 11.23 -12.43 14.06
N PHE A 433 11.76 -13.50 13.43
CA PHE A 433 11.96 -13.58 11.99
C PHE A 433 11.15 -14.72 11.36
N ASN A 434 10.46 -14.42 10.29
CA ASN A 434 10.01 -15.40 9.31
C ASN A 434 10.50 -14.93 7.94
N VAL A 435 11.79 -15.19 7.65
CA VAL A 435 12.47 -14.70 6.44
C VAL A 435 12.86 -15.90 5.60
N LYS A 436 12.26 -16.00 4.41
CA LYS A 436 12.51 -17.11 3.48
C LYS A 436 12.47 -16.64 2.03
N GLY A 437 13.62 -16.64 1.37
CA GLY A 437 13.75 -16.49 -0.08
C GLY A 437 13.72 -17.84 -0.80
N TYR A 438 13.97 -17.84 -2.12
CA TYR A 438 14.27 -19.06 -2.86
C TYR A 438 15.78 -19.25 -3.00
N ALA A 439 16.22 -20.49 -3.08
CA ALA A 439 17.66 -20.78 -3.31
C ALA A 439 18.18 -20.14 -4.61
N ARG A 440 17.34 -20.09 -5.67
CA ARG A 440 17.66 -19.43 -6.95
C ARG A 440 17.52 -17.90 -6.92
N SER A 441 16.86 -17.34 -5.88
CA SER A 441 16.71 -15.91 -5.69
C SER A 441 16.73 -15.60 -4.19
N PRO A 442 17.91 -15.55 -3.58
CA PRO A 442 18.03 -15.22 -2.17
C PRO A 442 17.64 -13.76 -1.93
N ILE A 443 17.14 -13.49 -0.72
CA ILE A 443 16.93 -12.13 -0.22
C ILE A 443 18.30 -11.50 -0.03
N ARG A 444 18.56 -10.33 -0.65
CA ARG A 444 19.89 -9.73 -0.66
C ARG A 444 19.96 -8.44 0.14
N ASN A 445 21.08 -8.27 0.85
CA ASN A 445 21.41 -7.05 1.57
C ASN A 445 20.30 -6.62 2.54
N LEU A 446 19.98 -7.48 3.51
CA LEU A 446 19.14 -7.14 4.65
C LEU A 446 20.03 -6.65 5.80
N HIS A 447 19.89 -5.38 6.17
CA HIS A 447 20.61 -4.77 7.28
C HIS A 447 19.66 -4.50 8.43
N LEU A 448 20.00 -5.02 9.61
CA LEU A 448 19.28 -4.78 10.86
C LEU A 448 20.26 -4.14 11.86
N VAL A 449 20.05 -2.87 12.16
CA VAL A 449 21.01 -2.07 12.95
C VAL A 449 20.32 -1.43 14.15
N GLY A 450 20.84 -1.68 15.36
CA GLY A 450 20.32 -1.09 16.60
C GLY A 450 18.92 -1.58 16.94
N ALA A 451 18.62 -2.85 16.72
CA ALA A 451 17.33 -3.43 17.04
C ALA A 451 17.33 -4.11 18.41
N THR A 452 16.24 -3.96 19.15
CA THR A 452 16.03 -4.64 20.42
C THR A 452 14.71 -5.40 20.42
N PHE A 453 14.76 -6.65 20.88
CA PHE A 453 13.61 -7.52 21.09
C PHE A 453 13.62 -7.93 22.57
N ASP A 454 12.74 -7.31 23.38
CA ASP A 454 12.78 -7.47 24.85
C ASP A 454 12.33 -8.87 25.27
N LYS A 455 11.32 -9.42 24.57
CA LYS A 455 10.83 -10.79 24.75
C LYS A 455 10.53 -11.43 23.41
N ALA A 456 11.08 -12.64 23.22
CA ALA A 456 10.76 -13.46 22.07
C ALA A 456 10.63 -14.93 22.47
N THR A 457 9.55 -15.60 22.02
CA THR A 457 9.40 -17.04 22.27
C THR A 457 10.40 -17.84 21.43
N ASN A 458 10.64 -17.41 20.20
CA ASN A 458 11.65 -17.99 19.32
C ASN A 458 12.22 -16.96 18.35
N ILE A 459 13.43 -17.22 17.87
CA ILE A 459 14.09 -16.37 16.88
C ILE A 459 13.44 -16.52 15.50
N GLY A 460 12.95 -17.72 15.17
CA GLY A 460 12.38 -18.04 13.89
C GLY A 460 13.40 -18.48 12.84
N ARG A 461 13.11 -18.21 11.57
CA ARG A 461 13.95 -18.67 10.45
C ARG A 461 14.49 -17.52 9.60
N LEU A 462 15.71 -17.75 9.11
CA LEU A 462 16.43 -16.89 8.16
C LEU A 462 17.00 -17.81 7.06
N GLU A 463 16.25 -17.98 5.97
CA GLU A 463 16.55 -18.97 4.93
C GLU A 463 16.75 -18.31 3.57
N ASN A 464 17.75 -18.78 2.82
CA ASN A 464 18.07 -18.30 1.47
C ASN A 464 18.28 -16.77 1.44
N MET A 465 19.26 -16.32 2.20
CA MET A 465 19.68 -14.92 2.30
C MET A 465 21.12 -14.76 1.87
N ASP A 466 21.44 -13.62 1.29
CA ASP A 466 22.77 -13.20 0.87
C ASP A 466 23.04 -11.77 1.37
N GLY A 467 24.10 -11.61 2.17
CA GLY A 467 24.47 -10.30 2.72
C GLY A 467 23.57 -9.82 3.87
N PHE A 468 23.16 -10.71 4.78
CA PHE A 468 22.52 -10.31 6.03
C PHE A 468 23.54 -9.72 7.02
N ILE A 469 23.24 -8.54 7.54
CA ILE A 469 24.04 -7.84 8.54
C ILE A 469 23.16 -7.53 9.76
N ALA A 470 23.59 -8.00 10.93
CA ALA A 470 22.99 -7.68 12.23
C ALA A 470 24.04 -6.93 13.08
N GLU A 471 23.84 -5.63 13.30
CA GLU A 471 24.73 -4.79 14.10
C GLU A 471 23.99 -4.21 15.32
N LYS A 472 24.58 -4.37 16.51
CA LYS A 472 23.99 -3.84 17.77
C LYS A 472 22.54 -4.34 17.97
N VAL A 473 22.30 -5.61 17.67
CA VAL A 473 21.00 -6.28 17.86
C VAL A 473 21.00 -7.01 19.19
N LEU A 474 19.96 -6.79 19.99
CA LEU A 474 19.75 -7.48 21.28
C LEU A 474 18.46 -8.31 21.20
N ILE A 475 18.54 -9.56 21.66
CA ILE A 475 17.38 -10.45 21.86
C ILE A 475 17.42 -10.92 23.31
N ASP A 476 16.35 -10.69 24.07
CA ASP A 476 16.30 -10.98 25.51
C ASP A 476 17.53 -10.41 26.26
N ASN A 477 17.92 -9.18 25.93
CA ASN A 477 19.11 -8.48 26.44
C ASN A 477 20.46 -9.14 26.11
N LYS A 478 20.51 -10.09 25.19
CA LYS A 478 21.76 -10.75 24.74
C LYS A 478 22.13 -10.30 23.34
N PRO A 479 23.41 -10.05 23.05
CA PRO A 479 23.85 -9.75 21.70
C PRO A 479 23.48 -10.87 20.70
N PHE A 480 22.90 -10.46 19.58
CA PHE A 480 22.59 -11.38 18.47
C PHE A 480 23.54 -11.10 17.30
N SER A 481 24.18 -12.13 16.81
CA SER A 481 25.04 -12.11 15.61
C SER A 481 24.86 -13.43 14.87
N ILE A 482 24.99 -13.39 13.55
CA ILE A 482 25.01 -14.56 12.67
C ILE A 482 26.40 -14.69 12.06
#